data_b831e790a5a899443fb4c5db9a52ab13
#
_entry.id   b831e790a5a899443fb4c5db9a52ab13
#
_cell.length_a   1.000
_cell.length_b   1.000
_cell.length_c   1.000
_cell.angle_alpha   90.00
_cell.angle_beta   90.00
_cell.angle_gamma   90.00
#
_symmetry.space_group_name_H-M   'P 1'
#
loop_
_entity.id
_entity.type
_entity.pdbx_description
1 polymer ?
#
loop_
_entity_poly.entity_id
_entity_poly.type
_entity_poly.pdbx_seq_one_letter_code
_entity_poly.pdbx_strand_id
1 'polypeptide(L)'
;MQRPVLPRRLAYGTIVYGLTMLVATGTVPLGLWTAYAREFDFSPAVITFLASSTVFGVIAAVILFGNLSDRIGRRAVLIPGVLLGALSMVLFIVANGVPALFAARVSSGLAVGLFTGAGTAALTELVPPGGDTRRAATHAATTSVAGFAMGPLIGGLFVQYGPYPLQLVYAVSLVLLVPLLVGVVLLPETVRDRKPFRIQPRRVAAPREGRATFGLASLIVSCCFAGASFFQSLGPTVAIVLLGVTNQLLAATVAVCFLGASAIAQIGLRGQPIRTATLSGLVLLPVGFACVVLALLADSRALFVIGALVGGLGQGLAYLGGQSLVERVAPPEQRSEIFSLYMIVLYVSGSTAAIFFGLLAKRIGLDPAALIYASFVVVVAAVAMIVTVRSGLLRARPTAGPGGEAPSGPG
;
A
#
# COMPACT_ATOMS: atom_id res chain seq x y z
N MET A 1 -20.23 2.65 -36.94
CA MET A 1 -20.33 3.69 -35.91
C MET A 1 -19.04 3.70 -35.09
N GLN A 2 -18.26 4.77 -35.16
CA GLN A 2 -17.09 4.94 -34.29
C GLN A 2 -17.60 5.14 -32.85
N ARG A 3 -17.12 4.32 -31.90
CA ARG A 3 -17.49 4.47 -30.48
C ARG A 3 -16.96 5.82 -29.98
N PRO A 4 -17.74 6.55 -29.18
CA PRO A 4 -17.25 7.76 -28.53
C PRO A 4 -16.03 7.43 -27.66
N VAL A 5 -14.95 8.20 -27.81
CA VAL A 5 -13.69 8.01 -27.10
C VAL A 5 -13.31 9.31 -26.41
N LEU A 6 -12.91 9.25 -25.16
CA LEU A 6 -12.48 10.42 -24.40
C LEU A 6 -11.24 11.09 -25.01
N PRO A 7 -11.18 12.42 -25.03
CA PRO A 7 -9.94 13.14 -25.31
C PRO A 7 -8.84 12.74 -24.33
N ARG A 8 -7.58 12.73 -24.77
CA ARG A 8 -6.42 12.28 -23.97
C ARG A 8 -6.36 12.89 -22.57
N ARG A 9 -6.66 14.19 -22.44
CA ARG A 9 -6.65 14.89 -21.14
C ARG A 9 -7.70 14.34 -20.17
N LEU A 10 -8.92 14.10 -20.65
CA LEU A 10 -9.99 13.51 -19.84
C LEU A 10 -9.71 12.04 -19.53
N ALA A 11 -9.16 11.28 -20.47
CA ALA A 11 -8.71 9.90 -20.27
C ALA A 11 -7.63 9.84 -19.16
N TYR A 12 -6.65 10.72 -19.19
CA TYR A 12 -5.63 10.86 -18.15
C TYR A 12 -6.27 11.17 -16.78
N GLY A 13 -7.15 12.16 -16.72
CA GLY A 13 -7.91 12.51 -15.50
C GLY A 13 -8.74 11.35 -14.95
N THR A 14 -9.38 10.56 -15.82
CA THR A 14 -10.15 9.37 -15.44
C THR A 14 -9.27 8.32 -14.74
N ILE A 15 -8.07 8.07 -15.26
CA ILE A 15 -7.15 7.09 -14.63
C ILE A 15 -6.62 7.64 -13.29
N VAL A 16 -6.27 8.91 -13.21
CA VAL A 16 -5.85 9.57 -11.95
C VAL A 16 -6.97 9.46 -10.90
N TYR A 17 -8.20 9.80 -11.28
CA TYR A 17 -9.37 9.66 -10.43
C TYR A 17 -9.58 8.22 -9.97
N GLY A 18 -9.48 7.25 -10.89
CA GLY A 18 -9.63 5.83 -10.60
C GLY A 18 -8.58 5.28 -9.64
N LEU A 19 -7.31 5.65 -9.81
CA LEU A 19 -6.23 5.29 -8.87
C LEU A 19 -6.50 5.83 -7.46
N THR A 20 -7.00 7.06 -7.35
CA THR A 20 -7.36 7.63 -6.05
C THR A 20 -8.61 6.94 -5.46
N MET A 21 -9.69 6.84 -6.23
CA MET A 21 -10.98 6.37 -5.72
C MET A 21 -10.98 4.88 -5.36
N LEU A 22 -10.40 4.00 -6.17
CA LEU A 22 -10.37 2.57 -5.85
C LEU A 22 -9.50 2.28 -4.64
N VAL A 23 -8.38 2.99 -4.47
CA VAL A 23 -7.55 2.86 -3.27
C VAL A 23 -8.29 3.45 -2.06
N ALA A 24 -8.92 4.61 -2.19
CA ALA A 24 -9.70 5.23 -1.12
C ALA A 24 -10.84 4.32 -0.66
N THR A 25 -11.68 3.83 -1.60
CA THR A 25 -12.78 2.92 -1.27
C THR A 25 -12.29 1.61 -0.64
N GLY A 26 -11.14 1.09 -1.08
CA GLY A 26 -10.49 -0.08 -0.48
C GLY A 26 -10.00 0.13 0.94
N THR A 27 -9.73 1.37 1.35
CA THR A 27 -9.22 1.73 2.68
C THR A 27 -10.26 2.37 3.60
N VAL A 28 -11.45 2.72 3.10
CA VAL A 28 -12.60 3.19 3.92
C VAL A 28 -12.84 2.29 5.15
N PRO A 29 -12.85 0.95 5.06
CA PRO A 29 -13.12 0.09 6.21
C PRO A 29 -12.13 0.26 7.37
N LEU A 30 -10.91 0.77 7.12
CA LEU A 30 -9.92 1.00 8.17
C LEU A 30 -10.41 2.02 9.22
N GLY A 31 -11.26 2.97 8.84
CA GLY A 31 -11.90 3.93 9.74
C GLY A 31 -13.17 3.40 10.43
N LEU A 32 -13.66 2.21 10.04
CA LEU A 32 -14.92 1.65 10.53
C LEU A 32 -14.76 0.40 11.39
N TRP A 33 -13.55 -0.13 11.58
CA TRP A 33 -13.36 -1.41 12.28
C TRP A 33 -13.92 -1.42 13.70
N THR A 34 -13.82 -0.32 14.43
CA THR A 34 -14.39 -0.19 15.76
C THR A 34 -15.92 -0.21 15.75
N ALA A 35 -16.55 0.36 14.72
CA ALA A 35 -18.00 0.33 14.54
C ALA A 35 -18.48 -1.09 14.16
N TYR A 36 -17.79 -1.77 13.23
CA TYR A 36 -18.07 -3.17 12.89
C TYR A 36 -17.87 -4.12 14.06
N ALA A 37 -16.81 -3.87 14.87
CA ALA A 37 -16.56 -4.70 16.06
C ALA A 37 -17.69 -4.60 17.09
N ARG A 38 -18.29 -3.42 17.25
CA ARG A 38 -19.47 -3.21 18.11
C ARG A 38 -20.75 -3.82 17.54
N GLU A 39 -20.98 -3.68 16.23
CA GLU A 39 -22.19 -4.16 15.55
C GLU A 39 -22.24 -5.69 15.50
N PHE A 40 -21.12 -6.35 15.23
CA PHE A 40 -21.04 -7.80 15.04
C PHE A 40 -20.31 -8.54 16.16
N ASP A 41 -19.95 -7.86 17.26
CA ASP A 41 -19.26 -8.42 18.43
C ASP A 41 -17.98 -9.21 18.09
N PHE A 42 -17.10 -8.61 17.26
CA PHE A 42 -15.87 -9.32 16.94
C PHE A 42 -14.68 -8.93 17.84
N SER A 43 -13.80 -9.92 18.03
CA SER A 43 -12.52 -9.74 18.71
C SER A 43 -11.51 -8.94 17.86
N PRO A 44 -10.48 -8.35 18.47
CA PRO A 44 -9.37 -7.70 17.75
C PRO A 44 -8.70 -8.59 16.71
N ALA A 45 -8.66 -9.91 16.92
CA ALA A 45 -8.12 -10.87 15.97
C ALA A 45 -8.93 -10.91 14.66
N VAL A 46 -10.27 -10.79 14.74
CA VAL A 46 -11.12 -10.75 13.55
C VAL A 46 -10.90 -9.44 12.79
N ILE A 47 -10.74 -8.31 13.48
CA ILE A 47 -10.44 -7.02 12.86
C ILE A 47 -9.14 -7.12 12.04
N THR A 48 -8.06 -7.65 12.63
CA THR A 48 -6.77 -7.75 11.96
C THR A 48 -6.78 -8.76 10.81
N PHE A 49 -7.54 -9.86 10.95
CA PHE A 49 -7.75 -10.81 9.86
C PHE A 49 -8.48 -10.17 8.68
N LEU A 50 -9.60 -9.44 8.93
CA LEU A 50 -10.34 -8.72 7.91
C LEU A 50 -9.50 -7.60 7.28
N ALA A 51 -8.74 -6.84 8.06
CA ALA A 51 -7.83 -5.82 7.54
C ALA A 51 -6.80 -6.43 6.57
N SER A 52 -6.27 -7.61 6.92
CA SER A 52 -5.27 -8.33 6.13
C SER A 52 -5.86 -9.02 4.89
N SER A 53 -7.15 -9.34 4.88
CA SER A 53 -7.77 -10.16 3.81
C SER A 53 -7.77 -9.50 2.43
N THR A 54 -7.68 -8.17 2.33
CA THR A 54 -7.48 -7.45 1.06
C THR A 54 -6.23 -7.93 0.33
N VAL A 55 -5.21 -8.34 1.05
CA VAL A 55 -3.95 -8.81 0.50
C VAL A 55 -4.11 -10.06 -0.36
N PHE A 56 -5.04 -10.97 0.00
CA PHE A 56 -5.34 -12.13 -0.84
C PHE A 56 -5.81 -11.71 -2.24
N GLY A 57 -6.69 -10.71 -2.31
CA GLY A 57 -7.16 -10.17 -3.58
C GLY A 57 -6.04 -9.48 -4.37
N VAL A 58 -5.22 -8.65 -3.72
CA VAL A 58 -4.10 -7.96 -4.38
C VAL A 58 -3.07 -8.96 -4.92
N ILE A 59 -2.65 -9.94 -4.12
CA ILE A 59 -1.70 -10.96 -4.55
C ILE A 59 -2.27 -11.78 -5.71
N ALA A 60 -3.53 -12.21 -5.63
CA ALA A 60 -4.20 -12.92 -6.72
C ALA A 60 -4.23 -12.08 -8.00
N ALA A 61 -4.55 -10.78 -7.90
CA ALA A 61 -4.53 -9.87 -9.05
C ALA A 61 -3.13 -9.75 -9.67
N VAL A 62 -2.10 -9.58 -8.86
CA VAL A 62 -0.70 -9.44 -9.35
C VAL A 62 -0.20 -10.71 -9.99
N ILE A 63 -0.44 -11.89 -9.37
CA ILE A 63 0.07 -13.17 -9.88
C ILE A 63 -0.71 -13.61 -11.14
N LEU A 64 -2.05 -13.58 -11.09
CA LEU A 64 -2.88 -14.15 -12.14
C LEU A 64 -3.05 -13.20 -13.33
N PHE A 65 -3.11 -11.90 -13.07
CA PHE A 65 -3.53 -10.90 -14.06
C PHE A 65 -2.48 -9.82 -14.34
N GLY A 66 -1.29 -9.87 -13.70
CA GLY A 66 -0.27 -8.82 -13.81
C GLY A 66 0.20 -8.51 -15.24
N ASN A 67 0.17 -9.50 -16.16
CA ASN A 67 0.52 -9.32 -17.57
C ASN A 67 -0.71 -9.25 -18.49
N LEU A 68 -1.92 -9.37 -17.93
CA LEU A 68 -3.12 -9.52 -18.73
C LEU A 68 -3.45 -8.25 -19.51
N SER A 69 -3.28 -7.08 -18.87
CA SER A 69 -3.59 -5.79 -19.50
C SER A 69 -2.71 -5.46 -20.70
N ASP A 70 -1.47 -5.98 -20.73
CA ASP A 70 -0.56 -5.83 -21.89
C ASP A 70 -0.99 -6.70 -23.08
N ARG A 71 -1.76 -7.76 -22.82
CA ARG A 71 -2.19 -8.73 -23.84
C ARG A 71 -3.55 -8.41 -24.42
N ILE A 72 -4.56 -8.21 -23.57
CA ILE A 72 -5.96 -8.04 -24.00
C ILE A 72 -6.39 -6.58 -24.10
N GLY A 73 -5.56 -5.67 -23.63
CA GLY A 73 -5.83 -4.23 -23.59
C GLY A 73 -6.06 -3.69 -22.19
N ARG A 74 -5.75 -2.41 -22.00
CA ARG A 74 -5.88 -1.73 -20.68
C ARG A 74 -7.33 -1.66 -20.23
N ARG A 75 -8.20 -1.22 -21.12
CA ARG A 75 -9.64 -1.08 -20.85
C ARG A 75 -10.29 -2.41 -20.43
N ALA A 76 -9.91 -3.52 -21.08
CA ALA A 76 -10.45 -4.84 -20.81
C ALA A 76 -10.14 -5.35 -19.39
N VAL A 77 -9.10 -4.80 -18.71
CA VAL A 77 -8.74 -5.12 -17.33
C VAL A 77 -9.27 -4.05 -16.35
N LEU A 78 -9.28 -2.78 -16.77
CA LEU A 78 -9.76 -1.68 -15.91
C LEU A 78 -11.26 -1.78 -15.61
N ILE A 79 -12.08 -2.17 -16.60
CA ILE A 79 -13.55 -2.34 -16.39
C ILE A 79 -13.84 -3.39 -15.30
N PRO A 80 -13.35 -4.64 -15.37
CA PRO A 80 -13.52 -5.61 -14.29
C PRO A 80 -12.97 -5.11 -12.95
N GLY A 81 -11.88 -4.36 -12.95
CA GLY A 81 -11.33 -3.73 -11.74
C GLY A 81 -12.34 -2.80 -11.08
N VAL A 82 -13.00 -1.91 -11.84
CA VAL A 82 -14.02 -1.01 -11.30
C VAL A 82 -15.27 -1.79 -10.85
N LEU A 83 -15.69 -2.78 -11.61
CA LEU A 83 -16.85 -3.62 -11.26
C LEU A 83 -16.63 -4.44 -9.97
N LEU A 84 -15.41 -4.96 -9.75
CA LEU A 84 -15.03 -5.62 -8.49
C LEU A 84 -15.00 -4.63 -7.33
N GLY A 85 -14.56 -3.39 -7.56
CA GLY A 85 -14.66 -2.31 -6.58
C GLY A 85 -16.11 -2.01 -6.20
N ALA A 86 -17.01 -1.89 -7.21
CA ALA A 86 -18.43 -1.70 -6.99
C ALA A 86 -19.07 -2.90 -6.26
N LEU A 87 -18.72 -4.14 -6.64
CA LEU A 87 -19.16 -5.35 -5.95
C LEU A 87 -18.73 -5.34 -4.49
N SER A 88 -17.49 -4.92 -4.21
CA SER A 88 -17.01 -4.77 -2.83
C SER A 88 -17.90 -3.82 -2.03
N MET A 89 -18.28 -2.67 -2.59
CA MET A 89 -19.17 -1.71 -1.91
C MET A 89 -20.54 -2.31 -1.63
N VAL A 90 -21.11 -3.02 -2.61
CA VAL A 90 -22.39 -3.72 -2.42
C VAL A 90 -22.27 -4.77 -1.30
N LEU A 91 -21.23 -5.58 -1.30
CA LEU A 91 -21.00 -6.59 -0.27
C LEU A 91 -20.85 -5.96 1.13
N PHE A 92 -20.23 -4.80 1.26
CA PHE A 92 -20.17 -4.06 2.53
C PHE A 92 -21.55 -3.54 2.97
N ILE A 93 -22.37 -3.05 2.04
CA ILE A 93 -23.73 -2.54 2.34
C ILE A 93 -24.63 -3.67 2.87
N VAL A 94 -24.56 -4.87 2.28
CA VAL A 94 -25.40 -6.01 2.66
C VAL A 94 -24.73 -6.93 3.70
N ALA A 95 -23.57 -6.53 4.22
CA ALA A 95 -22.83 -7.38 5.15
C ALA A 95 -23.60 -7.62 6.43
N ASN A 96 -23.72 -8.89 6.78
CA ASN A 96 -24.39 -9.38 7.99
C ASN A 96 -23.46 -10.22 8.88
N GLY A 97 -22.15 -10.13 8.65
CA GLY A 97 -21.15 -10.84 9.44
C GLY A 97 -19.78 -10.96 8.74
N VAL A 98 -18.87 -11.68 9.38
CA VAL A 98 -17.48 -11.87 8.95
C VAL A 98 -17.32 -12.41 7.52
N PRO A 99 -18.09 -13.42 7.05
CA PRO A 99 -17.93 -13.97 5.70
C PRO A 99 -18.18 -12.93 4.60
N ALA A 100 -19.22 -12.12 4.75
CA ALA A 100 -19.55 -11.07 3.78
C ALA A 100 -18.49 -9.97 3.76
N LEU A 101 -18.00 -9.55 4.93
CA LEU A 101 -16.90 -8.59 5.06
C LEU A 101 -15.60 -9.12 4.46
N PHE A 102 -15.29 -10.42 4.65
CA PHE A 102 -14.14 -11.05 4.03
C PHE A 102 -14.25 -11.05 2.50
N ALA A 103 -15.39 -11.45 1.95
CA ALA A 103 -15.64 -11.40 0.50
C ALA A 103 -15.52 -9.99 -0.07
N ALA A 104 -16.06 -8.99 0.63
CA ALA A 104 -15.93 -7.58 0.28
C ALA A 104 -14.45 -7.13 0.23
N ARG A 105 -13.65 -7.53 1.23
CA ARG A 105 -12.22 -7.20 1.31
C ARG A 105 -11.39 -7.85 0.20
N VAL A 106 -11.65 -9.14 -0.10
CA VAL A 106 -10.98 -9.83 -1.21
C VAL A 106 -11.34 -9.20 -2.55
N SER A 107 -12.62 -8.89 -2.77
CA SER A 107 -13.09 -8.18 -3.97
C SER A 107 -12.43 -6.81 -4.12
N SER A 108 -12.33 -6.03 -3.04
CA SER A 108 -11.61 -4.76 -2.99
C SER A 108 -10.12 -4.92 -3.35
N GLY A 109 -9.47 -5.95 -2.81
CA GLY A 109 -8.06 -6.25 -3.13
C GLY A 109 -7.85 -6.57 -4.61
N LEU A 110 -8.71 -7.40 -5.20
CA LEU A 110 -8.70 -7.68 -6.63
C LEU A 110 -8.88 -6.40 -7.46
N ALA A 111 -9.84 -5.56 -7.09
CA ALA A 111 -10.10 -4.28 -7.75
C ALA A 111 -8.88 -3.37 -7.75
N VAL A 112 -8.28 -3.16 -6.58
CA VAL A 112 -7.08 -2.32 -6.41
C VAL A 112 -5.91 -2.90 -7.20
N GLY A 113 -5.67 -4.21 -7.11
CA GLY A 113 -4.56 -4.87 -7.81
C GLY A 113 -4.66 -4.77 -9.33
N LEU A 114 -5.84 -5.06 -9.90
CA LEU A 114 -6.10 -4.96 -11.34
C LEU A 114 -5.98 -3.51 -11.83
N PHE A 115 -6.62 -2.58 -11.11
CA PHE A 115 -6.66 -1.19 -11.55
C PHE A 115 -5.30 -0.50 -11.41
N THR A 116 -4.57 -0.71 -10.33
CA THR A 116 -3.27 -0.08 -10.10
C THR A 116 -2.27 -0.50 -11.18
N GLY A 117 -2.20 -1.79 -11.50
CA GLY A 117 -1.29 -2.30 -12.54
C GLY A 117 -1.62 -1.74 -13.93
N ALA A 118 -2.86 -1.96 -14.40
CA ALA A 118 -3.30 -1.53 -15.73
C ALA A 118 -3.39 0.01 -15.84
N GLY A 119 -3.83 0.69 -14.79
CA GLY A 119 -3.98 2.16 -14.74
C GLY A 119 -2.65 2.89 -14.78
N THR A 120 -1.64 2.43 -14.03
CA THR A 120 -0.29 3.04 -14.07
C THR A 120 0.32 2.93 -15.46
N ALA A 121 0.18 1.78 -16.12
CA ALA A 121 0.63 1.60 -17.49
C ALA A 121 -0.16 2.49 -18.48
N ALA A 122 -1.48 2.51 -18.39
CA ALA A 122 -2.32 3.38 -19.23
C ALA A 122 -1.96 4.86 -19.06
N LEU A 123 -1.65 5.29 -17.82
CA LEU A 123 -1.28 6.68 -17.54
C LEU A 123 0.00 7.09 -18.25
N THR A 124 1.01 6.22 -18.29
CA THR A 124 2.27 6.48 -19.01
C THR A 124 2.09 6.47 -20.52
N GLU A 125 1.22 5.60 -21.05
CA GLU A 125 0.91 5.49 -22.48
C GLU A 125 0.05 6.67 -22.98
N LEU A 126 -0.71 7.32 -22.10
CA LEU A 126 -1.49 8.53 -22.42
C LEU A 126 -0.63 9.80 -22.48
N VAL A 127 0.62 9.76 -22.05
CA VAL A 127 1.55 10.91 -22.21
C VAL A 127 1.81 11.14 -23.69
N PRO A 128 1.75 12.39 -24.20
CA PRO A 128 2.09 12.69 -25.58
C PRO A 128 3.53 12.28 -25.93
N PRO A 129 3.83 11.98 -27.20
CA PRO A 129 5.22 11.77 -27.66
C PRO A 129 6.12 12.94 -27.24
N GLY A 130 7.27 12.65 -26.63
CA GLY A 130 8.18 13.66 -26.09
C GLY A 130 7.79 14.23 -24.71
N GLY A 131 6.66 13.82 -24.15
CA GLY A 131 6.23 14.21 -22.80
C GLY A 131 6.96 13.45 -21.70
N ASP A 132 6.86 13.97 -20.46
CA ASP A 132 7.55 13.44 -19.30
C ASP A 132 6.78 12.26 -18.68
N THR A 133 7.15 11.03 -19.05
CA THR A 133 6.59 9.78 -18.48
C THR A 133 6.91 9.63 -16.99
N ARG A 134 7.99 10.28 -16.50
CA ARG A 134 8.35 10.30 -15.08
C ARG A 134 7.30 11.05 -14.26
N ARG A 135 6.75 12.14 -14.82
CA ARG A 135 5.62 12.86 -14.19
C ARG A 135 4.37 11.98 -14.08
N ALA A 136 4.06 11.21 -15.12
CA ALA A 136 2.92 10.29 -15.09
C ALA A 136 3.08 9.22 -13.99
N ALA A 137 4.26 8.62 -13.87
CA ALA A 137 4.56 7.68 -12.78
C ALA A 137 4.48 8.34 -11.38
N THR A 138 4.91 9.60 -11.28
CA THR A 138 4.77 10.39 -10.04
C THR A 138 3.30 10.64 -9.70
N HIS A 139 2.47 11.02 -10.67
CA HIS A 139 1.04 11.20 -10.48
C HIS A 139 0.38 9.89 -10.02
N ALA A 140 0.69 8.75 -10.66
CA ALA A 140 0.15 7.45 -10.24
C ALA A 140 0.48 7.11 -8.79
N ALA A 141 1.73 7.33 -8.37
CA ALA A 141 2.15 7.10 -6.99
C ALA A 141 1.47 8.05 -6.00
N THR A 142 1.46 9.35 -6.30
CA THR A 142 0.90 10.39 -5.42
C THR A 142 -0.60 10.20 -5.24
N THR A 143 -1.34 9.88 -6.30
CA THR A 143 -2.80 9.67 -6.24
C THR A 143 -3.17 8.39 -5.49
N SER A 144 -2.38 7.32 -5.63
CA SER A 144 -2.57 6.11 -4.83
C SER A 144 -2.38 6.38 -3.34
N VAL A 145 -1.34 7.14 -2.99
CA VAL A 145 -1.08 7.54 -1.60
C VAL A 145 -2.19 8.45 -1.06
N ALA A 146 -2.67 9.41 -1.85
CA ALA A 146 -3.81 10.24 -1.48
C ALA A 146 -5.05 9.39 -1.20
N GLY A 147 -5.32 8.38 -2.04
CA GLY A 147 -6.40 7.41 -1.82
C GLY A 147 -6.24 6.65 -0.50
N PHE A 148 -5.03 6.18 -0.18
CA PHE A 148 -4.74 5.52 1.10
C PHE A 148 -5.05 6.39 2.31
N ALA A 149 -4.75 7.68 2.25
CA ALA A 149 -5.01 8.62 3.34
C ALA A 149 -6.50 9.01 3.44
N MET A 150 -7.17 9.18 2.27
CA MET A 150 -8.58 9.59 2.22
C MET A 150 -9.54 8.54 2.78
N GLY A 151 -9.30 7.25 2.52
CA GLY A 151 -10.22 6.20 2.92
C GLY A 151 -10.55 6.17 4.41
N PRO A 152 -9.56 6.05 5.32
CA PRO A 152 -9.80 6.05 6.76
C PRO A 152 -10.46 7.34 7.26
N LEU A 153 -10.13 8.51 6.67
CA LEU A 153 -10.77 9.79 7.00
C LEU A 153 -12.25 9.78 6.63
N ILE A 154 -12.58 9.33 5.42
CA ILE A 154 -13.97 9.20 4.96
C ILE A 154 -14.71 8.23 5.90
N GLY A 155 -14.13 7.07 6.19
CA GLY A 155 -14.71 6.10 7.13
C GLY A 155 -14.97 6.70 8.51
N GLY A 156 -13.97 7.33 9.11
CA GLY A 156 -14.08 7.99 10.41
C GLY A 156 -15.09 9.14 10.43
N LEU A 157 -15.18 9.93 9.34
CA LEU A 157 -16.15 11.01 9.19
C LEU A 157 -17.58 10.47 9.22
N PHE A 158 -17.87 9.42 8.45
CA PHE A 158 -19.20 8.84 8.41
C PHE A 158 -19.58 8.15 9.73
N VAL A 159 -18.63 7.48 10.40
CA VAL A 159 -18.89 6.88 11.72
C VAL A 159 -19.21 7.96 12.77
N GLN A 160 -18.55 9.10 12.68
CA GLN A 160 -18.72 10.16 13.67
C GLN A 160 -19.98 10.99 13.47
N TYR A 161 -20.34 11.29 12.19
CA TYR A 161 -21.35 12.29 11.86
C TYR A 161 -22.45 11.78 10.92
N GLY A 162 -22.27 10.63 10.29
CA GLY A 162 -23.21 10.11 9.29
C GLY A 162 -24.33 9.27 9.91
N PRO A 163 -25.56 9.34 9.37
CA PRO A 163 -26.58 8.35 9.65
C PRO A 163 -26.21 7.02 8.95
N TYR A 164 -26.56 5.89 9.58
CA TYR A 164 -26.27 4.55 9.03
C TYR A 164 -24.82 4.40 8.51
N PRO A 165 -23.79 4.65 9.36
CA PRO A 165 -22.40 4.82 8.92
C PRO A 165 -21.83 3.60 8.19
N LEU A 166 -22.30 2.40 8.54
CA LEU A 166 -21.83 1.13 7.93
C LEU A 166 -22.43 0.87 6.54
N GLN A 167 -23.45 1.60 6.12
CA GLN A 167 -24.08 1.47 4.81
C GLN A 167 -23.87 2.71 3.94
N LEU A 168 -24.11 3.91 4.51
CA LEU A 168 -24.11 5.16 3.75
C LEU A 168 -22.75 5.48 3.12
N VAL A 169 -21.66 5.24 3.84
CA VAL A 169 -20.31 5.48 3.32
C VAL A 169 -20.02 4.66 2.07
N TYR A 170 -20.49 3.41 2.02
CA TYR A 170 -20.32 2.54 0.85
C TYR A 170 -21.27 2.88 -0.27
N ALA A 171 -22.51 3.30 0.04
CA ALA A 171 -23.46 3.79 -0.95
C ALA A 171 -22.92 5.04 -1.66
N VAL A 172 -22.37 6.01 -0.91
CA VAL A 172 -21.68 7.18 -1.49
C VAL A 172 -20.47 6.76 -2.31
N SER A 173 -19.66 5.84 -1.80
CA SER A 173 -18.50 5.31 -2.52
C SER A 173 -18.93 4.63 -3.85
N LEU A 174 -20.01 3.89 -3.84
CA LEU A 174 -20.57 3.24 -5.04
C LEU A 174 -21.00 4.29 -6.09
N VAL A 175 -21.66 5.36 -5.66
CA VAL A 175 -22.06 6.47 -6.55
C VAL A 175 -20.83 7.13 -7.16
N LEU A 176 -19.75 7.33 -6.38
CA LEU A 176 -18.49 7.89 -6.87
C LEU A 176 -17.76 6.97 -7.86
N LEU A 177 -18.02 5.65 -7.86
CA LEU A 177 -17.47 4.74 -8.86
C LEU A 177 -18.22 4.78 -10.21
N VAL A 178 -19.44 5.32 -10.27
CA VAL A 178 -20.23 5.43 -11.54
C VAL A 178 -19.50 6.28 -12.59
N PRO A 179 -19.07 7.54 -12.30
CA PRO A 179 -18.34 8.34 -13.29
C PRO A 179 -17.00 7.69 -13.68
N LEU A 180 -16.36 6.95 -12.76
CA LEU A 180 -15.15 6.19 -13.08
C LEU A 180 -15.47 5.08 -14.10
N LEU A 181 -16.54 4.31 -13.89
CA LEU A 181 -16.95 3.25 -14.81
C LEU A 181 -17.24 3.81 -16.20
N VAL A 182 -18.01 4.90 -16.27
CA VAL A 182 -18.32 5.59 -17.53
C VAL A 182 -17.02 6.04 -18.21
N GLY A 183 -16.13 6.69 -17.49
CA GLY A 183 -14.88 7.18 -18.03
C GLY A 183 -13.97 6.05 -18.53
N VAL A 184 -13.89 4.92 -17.81
CA VAL A 184 -13.12 3.76 -18.24
C VAL A 184 -13.74 3.07 -19.46
N VAL A 185 -15.07 3.03 -19.56
CA VAL A 185 -15.78 2.50 -20.75
C VAL A 185 -15.50 3.36 -21.99
N LEU A 186 -15.31 4.65 -21.83
CA LEU A 186 -15.01 5.59 -22.92
C LEU A 186 -13.49 5.81 -23.13
N LEU A 187 -12.64 5.12 -22.36
CA LEU A 187 -11.18 5.27 -22.44
C LEU A 187 -10.67 4.83 -23.83
N PRO A 188 -9.74 5.58 -24.46
CA PRO A 188 -9.05 5.11 -25.65
C PRO A 188 -8.20 3.87 -25.28
N GLU A 189 -8.26 2.86 -26.14
CA GLU A 189 -7.41 1.69 -25.96
C GLU A 189 -5.99 2.01 -26.46
N THR A 190 -5.02 1.82 -25.60
CA THR A 190 -3.61 2.14 -25.89
C THR A 190 -2.84 0.96 -26.45
N VAL A 191 -3.27 -0.28 -26.20
CA VAL A 191 -2.65 -1.51 -26.70
C VAL A 191 -3.14 -1.79 -28.12
N ARG A 192 -2.24 -1.71 -29.10
CA ARG A 192 -2.55 -1.94 -30.53
C ARG A 192 -2.57 -3.43 -30.90
N ASP A 193 -1.56 -4.18 -30.45
CA ASP A 193 -1.39 -5.60 -30.80
C ASP A 193 -1.95 -6.49 -29.70
N ARG A 194 -3.26 -6.72 -29.73
CA ARG A 194 -3.94 -7.57 -28.76
C ARG A 194 -3.71 -9.05 -29.05
N LYS A 195 -3.45 -9.80 -27.98
CA LYS A 195 -3.32 -11.26 -27.99
C LYS A 195 -4.55 -11.91 -27.37
N PRO A 196 -4.85 -13.18 -27.72
CA PRO A 196 -5.98 -13.89 -27.11
C PRO A 196 -5.87 -13.92 -25.58
N PHE A 197 -7.04 -13.89 -24.92
CA PHE A 197 -7.15 -14.04 -23.47
C PHE A 197 -6.48 -15.35 -23.03
N ARG A 198 -5.48 -15.26 -22.19
CA ARG A 198 -4.83 -16.43 -21.57
C ARG A 198 -4.32 -16.00 -20.20
N ILE A 199 -4.80 -16.64 -19.16
CA ILE A 199 -4.24 -16.48 -17.84
C ILE A 199 -2.86 -17.14 -17.84
N GLN A 200 -1.83 -16.34 -17.72
CA GLN A 200 -0.46 -16.79 -17.53
C GLN A 200 0.01 -16.27 -16.19
N PRO A 201 0.02 -17.12 -15.15
CA PRO A 201 0.55 -16.73 -13.87
C PRO A 201 1.94 -16.11 -14.04
N ARG A 202 2.13 -14.95 -13.45
CA ARG A 202 3.41 -14.27 -13.49
C ARG A 202 4.43 -15.10 -12.75
N ARG A 203 5.54 -15.41 -13.38
CA ARG A 203 6.64 -16.05 -12.68
C ARG A 203 7.14 -15.12 -11.59
N VAL A 204 7.27 -15.67 -10.40
CA VAL A 204 7.83 -14.99 -9.25
C VAL A 204 9.19 -15.59 -9.01
N ALA A 205 10.23 -14.79 -9.18
CA ALA A 205 11.59 -15.28 -9.09
C ALA A 205 12.44 -14.40 -8.17
N ALA A 206 13.29 -15.04 -7.37
CA ALA A 206 14.35 -14.32 -6.66
C ALA A 206 15.50 -14.03 -7.64
N PRO A 207 16.21 -12.90 -7.49
CA PRO A 207 17.35 -12.60 -8.34
C PRO A 207 18.41 -13.70 -8.20
N ARG A 208 19.03 -14.11 -9.31
CA ARG A 208 20.12 -15.09 -9.30
C ARG A 208 21.37 -14.47 -8.68
N GLU A 209 21.65 -13.23 -9.06
CA GLU A 209 22.73 -12.42 -8.50
C GLU A 209 22.15 -11.39 -7.53
N GLY A 210 22.91 -10.99 -6.50
CA GLY A 210 22.45 -10.01 -5.51
C GLY A 210 21.41 -10.52 -4.52
N ARG A 211 21.34 -11.85 -4.26
CA ARG A 211 20.39 -12.45 -3.26
C ARG A 211 20.51 -11.82 -1.89
N ALA A 212 21.72 -11.50 -1.45
CA ALA A 212 21.96 -10.83 -0.16
C ALA A 212 21.34 -9.42 -0.13
N THR A 213 21.48 -8.66 -1.22
CA THR A 213 20.88 -7.32 -1.34
C THR A 213 19.36 -7.41 -1.40
N PHE A 214 18.80 -8.39 -2.12
CA PHE A 214 17.36 -8.64 -2.14
C PHE A 214 16.84 -9.08 -0.76
N GLY A 215 17.58 -9.94 -0.05
CA GLY A 215 17.24 -10.35 1.32
C GLY A 215 17.24 -9.17 2.28
N LEU A 216 18.23 -8.28 2.18
CA LEU A 216 18.28 -7.04 2.96
C LEU A 216 17.08 -6.12 2.65
N ALA A 217 16.77 -5.91 1.37
CA ALA A 217 15.61 -5.12 0.96
C ALA A 217 14.29 -5.73 1.48
N SER A 218 14.18 -7.06 1.46
CA SER A 218 13.04 -7.81 2.00
C SER A 218 12.90 -7.65 3.50
N LEU A 219 14.01 -7.68 4.25
CA LEU A 219 14.01 -7.43 5.69
C LEU A 219 13.55 -6.00 6.01
N ILE A 220 14.07 -5.01 5.28
CA ILE A 220 13.71 -3.61 5.44
C ILE A 220 12.22 -3.41 5.19
N VAL A 221 11.68 -3.92 4.08
CA VAL A 221 10.25 -3.76 3.76
C VAL A 221 9.34 -4.50 4.74
N SER A 222 9.76 -5.65 5.25
CA SER A 222 9.02 -6.38 6.28
C SER A 222 8.91 -5.57 7.56
N CYS A 223 9.99 -4.94 7.98
CA CYS A 223 10.00 -4.02 9.12
C CYS A 223 9.08 -2.81 8.90
N CYS A 224 9.15 -2.18 7.72
CA CYS A 224 8.30 -1.05 7.34
C CYS A 224 6.81 -1.39 7.42
N PHE A 225 6.43 -2.56 6.88
CA PHE A 225 5.02 -2.97 6.83
C PHE A 225 4.51 -3.58 8.13
N ALA A 226 5.37 -4.15 8.97
CA ALA A 226 5.03 -4.45 10.35
C ALA A 226 4.64 -3.16 11.09
N GLY A 227 5.44 -2.09 10.99
CA GLY A 227 5.07 -0.79 11.56
C GLY A 227 3.78 -0.22 11.00
N ALA A 228 3.60 -0.23 9.68
CA ALA A 228 2.38 0.27 9.04
C ALA A 228 1.13 -0.51 9.47
N SER A 229 1.23 -1.82 9.65
CA SER A 229 0.10 -2.67 10.03
C SER A 229 -0.44 -2.35 11.43
N PHE A 230 0.38 -1.87 12.36
CA PHE A 230 -0.07 -1.39 13.66
C PHE A 230 -1.11 -0.26 13.51
N PHE A 231 -0.74 0.80 12.80
CA PHE A 231 -1.61 1.96 12.62
C PHE A 231 -2.81 1.69 11.72
N GLN A 232 -2.69 0.80 10.74
CA GLN A 232 -3.77 0.48 9.80
C GLN A 232 -4.80 -0.51 10.38
N SER A 233 -4.41 -1.40 11.27
CA SER A 233 -5.32 -2.43 11.81
C SER A 233 -5.98 -2.01 13.12
N LEU A 234 -5.21 -1.77 14.15
CA LEU A 234 -5.70 -1.49 15.50
C LEU A 234 -5.32 -0.09 16.02
N GLY A 235 -4.57 0.72 15.26
CA GLY A 235 -4.18 2.08 15.67
C GLY A 235 -5.36 2.95 16.11
N PRO A 236 -6.45 3.06 15.33
CA PRO A 236 -7.66 3.76 15.77
C PRO A 236 -8.29 3.15 17.02
N THR A 237 -8.30 1.82 17.15
CA THR A 237 -8.83 1.13 18.34
C THR A 237 -7.98 1.44 19.57
N VAL A 238 -6.65 1.46 19.44
CA VAL A 238 -5.72 1.85 20.52
C VAL A 238 -5.98 3.29 20.94
N ALA A 239 -6.15 4.22 19.99
CA ALA A 239 -6.45 5.62 20.29
C ALA A 239 -7.76 5.78 21.07
N ILE A 240 -8.80 5.01 20.72
CA ILE A 240 -10.12 5.08 21.37
C ILE A 240 -10.08 4.41 22.73
N VAL A 241 -9.62 3.15 22.79
CA VAL A 241 -9.77 2.30 23.98
C VAL A 241 -8.72 2.61 25.04
N LEU A 242 -7.46 2.85 24.65
CA LEU A 242 -6.37 3.06 25.60
C LEU A 242 -6.12 4.54 25.88
N LEU A 243 -6.22 5.40 24.87
CA LEU A 243 -5.94 6.85 25.04
C LEU A 243 -7.21 7.69 25.20
N GLY A 244 -8.38 7.07 25.29
CA GLY A 244 -9.64 7.75 25.56
C GLY A 244 -10.05 8.80 24.51
N VAL A 245 -9.69 8.59 23.24
CA VAL A 245 -10.15 9.46 22.14
C VAL A 245 -11.60 9.14 21.83
N THR A 246 -12.51 10.04 22.12
CA THR A 246 -13.97 9.84 21.94
C THR A 246 -14.42 10.03 20.50
N ASN A 247 -13.72 10.89 19.74
CA ASN A 247 -14.05 11.21 18.36
C ASN A 247 -13.43 10.19 17.39
N GLN A 248 -14.26 9.45 16.67
CA GLN A 248 -13.86 8.42 15.72
C GLN A 248 -13.03 8.96 14.54
N LEU A 249 -13.36 10.17 14.07
CA LEU A 249 -12.60 10.83 13.02
C LEU A 249 -11.17 11.14 13.49
N LEU A 250 -11.02 11.69 14.71
CA LEU A 250 -9.70 11.96 15.30
C LEU A 250 -8.90 10.66 15.50
N ALA A 251 -9.55 9.58 15.91
CA ALA A 251 -8.88 8.29 16.04
C ALA A 251 -8.40 7.76 14.67
N ALA A 252 -9.19 7.92 13.61
CA ALA A 252 -8.80 7.53 12.24
C ALA A 252 -7.64 8.39 11.70
N THR A 253 -7.51 9.67 12.13
CA THR A 253 -6.41 10.54 11.66
C THR A 253 -5.03 10.03 12.06
N VAL A 254 -4.90 9.20 13.07
CA VAL A 254 -3.59 8.63 13.46
C VAL A 254 -2.99 7.75 12.36
N ALA A 255 -3.83 6.89 11.74
CA ALA A 255 -3.39 6.10 10.58
C ALA A 255 -3.02 7.00 9.39
N VAL A 256 -3.76 8.09 9.20
CA VAL A 256 -3.49 9.10 8.16
C VAL A 256 -2.20 9.86 8.43
N CYS A 257 -1.92 10.22 9.68
CA CYS A 257 -0.66 10.84 10.07
C CYS A 257 0.54 9.95 9.73
N PHE A 258 0.46 8.66 10.04
CA PHE A 258 1.50 7.71 9.72
C PHE A 258 1.69 7.54 8.20
N LEU A 259 0.60 7.24 7.48
CA LEU A 259 0.65 7.03 6.02
C LEU A 259 0.98 8.31 5.26
N GLY A 260 0.44 9.45 5.69
CA GLY A 260 0.71 10.76 5.09
C GLY A 260 2.17 11.19 5.27
N ALA A 261 2.72 11.01 6.48
CA ALA A 261 4.15 11.27 6.74
C ALA A 261 5.04 10.35 5.89
N SER A 262 4.68 9.07 5.78
CA SER A 262 5.36 8.12 4.89
C SER A 262 5.35 8.59 3.43
N ALA A 263 4.22 9.05 2.97
CA ALA A 263 4.05 9.56 1.60
C ALA A 263 4.88 10.83 1.35
N ILE A 264 4.86 11.76 2.28
CA ILE A 264 5.65 13.00 2.22
C ILE A 264 7.13 12.65 2.12
N ALA A 265 7.61 11.69 2.93
CA ALA A 265 8.99 11.21 2.89
C ALA A 265 9.33 10.59 1.52
N GLN A 266 8.46 9.73 0.98
CA GLN A 266 8.68 9.07 -0.30
C GLN A 266 8.70 10.05 -1.49
N ILE A 267 7.84 11.07 -1.47
CA ILE A 267 7.74 12.06 -2.56
C ILE A 267 8.83 13.12 -2.44
N GLY A 268 8.96 13.70 -1.23
CA GLY A 268 9.85 14.85 -1.00
C GLY A 268 11.33 14.50 -1.00
N LEU A 269 11.67 13.25 -0.67
CA LEU A 269 13.06 12.81 -0.48
C LEU A 269 13.56 11.79 -1.52
N ARG A 270 12.89 11.69 -2.67
CA ARG A 270 13.24 10.77 -3.78
C ARG A 270 14.67 10.94 -4.32
N GLY A 271 15.24 12.14 -4.20
CA GLY A 271 16.59 12.44 -4.67
C GLY A 271 17.71 12.06 -3.69
N GLN A 272 17.37 11.57 -2.50
CA GLN A 272 18.35 11.22 -1.49
C GLN A 272 19.19 9.99 -1.88
N PRO A 273 20.48 9.94 -1.52
CA PRO A 273 21.29 8.74 -1.67
C PRO A 273 20.62 7.55 -0.95
N ILE A 274 20.62 6.38 -1.59
CA ILE A 274 19.98 5.16 -1.05
C ILE A 274 20.43 4.87 0.37
N ARG A 275 21.72 5.06 0.64
CA ARG A 275 22.30 4.87 1.98
C ARG A 275 21.66 5.80 3.00
N THR A 276 21.58 7.09 2.69
CA THR A 276 21.00 8.09 3.60
C THR A 276 19.52 7.79 3.85
N ALA A 277 18.73 7.57 2.78
CA ALA A 277 17.32 7.26 2.90
C ALA A 277 17.07 5.99 3.75
N THR A 278 17.82 4.91 3.48
CA THR A 278 17.67 3.65 4.23
C THR A 278 18.04 3.82 5.70
N LEU A 279 19.19 4.41 5.99
CA LEU A 279 19.69 4.52 7.37
C LEU A 279 18.83 5.49 8.19
N SER A 280 18.50 6.67 7.65
CA SER A 280 17.61 7.61 8.36
C SER A 280 16.22 7.01 8.59
N GLY A 281 15.70 6.26 7.62
CA GLY A 281 14.42 5.55 7.78
C GLY A 281 14.45 4.49 8.89
N LEU A 282 15.52 3.69 8.94
CA LEU A 282 15.72 2.67 9.98
C LEU A 282 16.05 3.25 11.37
N VAL A 283 16.42 4.52 11.47
CA VAL A 283 16.52 5.26 12.75
C VAL A 283 15.17 5.84 13.15
N LEU A 284 14.49 6.53 12.23
CA LEU A 284 13.25 7.23 12.54
C LEU A 284 12.09 6.27 12.86
N LEU A 285 12.03 5.12 12.20
CA LEU A 285 10.97 4.14 12.43
C LEU A 285 10.95 3.65 13.90
N PRO A 286 12.04 3.11 14.46
CA PRO A 286 12.07 2.69 15.86
C PRO A 286 11.94 3.87 16.84
N VAL A 287 12.42 5.05 16.53
CA VAL A 287 12.20 6.26 17.34
C VAL A 287 10.71 6.60 17.42
N GLY A 288 10.00 6.55 16.28
CA GLY A 288 8.55 6.75 16.26
C GLY A 288 7.80 5.71 17.10
N PHE A 289 8.19 4.44 17.03
CA PHE A 289 7.58 3.37 17.84
C PHE A 289 7.99 3.44 19.32
N ALA A 290 9.18 3.93 19.65
CA ALA A 290 9.54 4.26 21.04
C ALA A 290 8.62 5.38 21.60
N CYS A 291 8.31 6.41 20.80
CA CYS A 291 7.31 7.40 21.18
C CYS A 291 5.91 6.77 21.40
N VAL A 292 5.52 5.77 20.59
CA VAL A 292 4.26 5.03 20.79
C VAL A 292 4.29 4.27 22.14
N VAL A 293 5.38 3.57 22.46
CA VAL A 293 5.54 2.90 23.77
C VAL A 293 5.41 3.90 24.92
N LEU A 294 6.13 5.02 24.83
CA LEU A 294 6.05 6.09 25.85
C LEU A 294 4.65 6.71 25.92
N ALA A 295 3.96 6.84 24.77
CA ALA A 295 2.58 7.35 24.73
C ALA A 295 1.61 6.45 25.50
N LEU A 296 1.76 5.14 25.36
CA LEU A 296 0.93 4.15 26.06
C LEU A 296 1.24 4.10 27.57
N LEU A 297 2.52 4.26 27.96
CA LEU A 297 2.92 4.28 29.37
C LEU A 297 2.55 5.56 30.09
N ALA A 298 2.48 6.69 29.37
CA ALA A 298 2.18 8.02 29.93
C ALA A 298 0.78 8.54 29.60
N ASP A 299 -0.10 7.71 29.00
CA ASP A 299 -1.45 8.07 28.54
C ASP A 299 -1.48 9.34 27.66
N SER A 300 -0.43 9.54 26.83
CA SER A 300 -0.21 10.77 26.08
C SER A 300 -0.66 10.68 24.64
N ARG A 301 -1.78 11.31 24.31
CA ARG A 301 -2.29 11.43 22.92
C ARG A 301 -1.30 12.15 22.00
N ALA A 302 -0.61 13.18 22.50
CA ALA A 302 0.37 13.94 21.74
C ALA A 302 1.56 13.08 21.32
N LEU A 303 2.13 12.29 22.25
CA LEU A 303 3.22 11.37 21.96
C LEU A 303 2.81 10.29 20.96
N PHE A 304 1.55 9.83 21.01
CA PHE A 304 1.03 8.85 20.05
C PHE A 304 0.98 9.40 18.62
N VAL A 305 0.54 10.65 18.44
CA VAL A 305 0.53 11.34 17.14
C VAL A 305 1.96 11.63 16.67
N ILE A 306 2.84 12.09 17.56
CA ILE A 306 4.25 12.31 17.25
C ILE A 306 4.91 11.00 16.79
N GLY A 307 4.63 9.90 17.52
CA GLY A 307 5.09 8.56 17.15
C GLY A 307 4.60 8.11 15.77
N ALA A 308 3.34 8.39 15.43
CA ALA A 308 2.78 8.11 14.10
C ALA A 308 3.49 8.93 13.01
N LEU A 309 3.72 10.22 13.22
CA LEU A 309 4.38 11.09 12.25
C LEU A 309 5.85 10.70 12.04
N VAL A 310 6.61 10.54 13.12
CA VAL A 310 8.04 10.19 13.07
C VAL A 310 8.22 8.78 12.50
N GLY A 311 7.42 7.82 12.99
CA GLY A 311 7.45 6.44 12.50
C GLY A 311 7.05 6.35 11.01
N GLY A 312 6.07 7.16 10.59
CA GLY A 312 5.64 7.26 9.20
C GLY A 312 6.74 7.81 8.28
N LEU A 313 7.41 8.90 8.67
CA LEU A 313 8.58 9.42 7.95
C LEU A 313 9.68 8.34 7.83
N GLY A 314 9.96 7.64 8.93
CA GLY A 314 10.93 6.54 8.97
C GLY A 314 10.55 5.41 8.03
N GLN A 315 9.28 4.99 8.04
CA GLN A 315 8.75 3.95 7.16
C GLN A 315 8.87 4.34 5.68
N GLY A 316 8.52 5.58 5.34
CA GLY A 316 8.60 6.07 3.96
C GLY A 316 10.02 6.09 3.41
N LEU A 317 10.99 6.56 4.20
CA LEU A 317 12.41 6.60 3.83
C LEU A 317 13.02 5.21 3.71
N ALA A 318 12.76 4.33 4.70
CA ALA A 318 13.27 2.95 4.67
C ALA A 318 12.69 2.16 3.49
N TYR A 319 11.38 2.32 3.20
CA TYR A 319 10.73 1.72 2.05
C TYR A 319 11.35 2.20 0.73
N LEU A 320 11.57 3.51 0.57
CA LEU A 320 12.22 4.08 -0.62
C LEU A 320 13.62 3.48 -0.82
N GLY A 321 14.40 3.37 0.26
CA GLY A 321 15.72 2.76 0.23
C GLY A 321 15.68 1.27 -0.14
N GLY A 322 14.78 0.50 0.48
CA GLY A 322 14.57 -0.93 0.18
C GLY A 322 14.15 -1.17 -1.27
N GLN A 323 13.21 -0.38 -1.80
CA GLN A 323 12.80 -0.44 -3.19
C GLN A 323 13.96 -0.16 -4.15
N SER A 324 14.76 0.86 -3.86
CA SER A 324 15.93 1.21 -4.68
C SER A 324 17.01 0.12 -4.67
N LEU A 325 17.15 -0.63 -3.56
CA LEU A 325 18.05 -1.81 -3.51
C LEU A 325 17.56 -2.92 -4.45
N VAL A 326 16.25 -3.18 -4.50
CA VAL A 326 15.67 -4.16 -5.44
C VAL A 326 15.90 -3.73 -6.89
N GLU A 327 15.70 -2.45 -7.20
CA GLU A 327 15.93 -1.91 -8.54
C GLU A 327 17.38 -2.07 -9.02
N ARG A 328 18.35 -2.03 -8.10
CA ARG A 328 19.78 -2.23 -8.42
C ARG A 328 20.13 -3.67 -8.82
N VAL A 329 19.47 -4.66 -8.21
CA VAL A 329 19.81 -6.08 -8.41
C VAL A 329 18.88 -6.78 -9.39
N ALA A 330 17.88 -6.08 -9.92
CA ALA A 330 16.91 -6.63 -10.85
C ALA A 330 17.36 -6.40 -12.31
N PRO A 331 17.83 -7.45 -13.02
CA PRO A 331 18.12 -7.34 -14.46
C PRO A 331 16.88 -6.88 -15.23
N PRO A 332 17.03 -6.11 -16.33
CA PRO A 332 15.90 -5.59 -17.11
C PRO A 332 14.87 -6.66 -17.49
N GLU A 333 15.32 -7.87 -17.87
CA GLU A 333 14.50 -8.99 -18.31
C GLU A 333 13.68 -9.63 -17.19
N GLN A 334 14.17 -9.58 -15.95
CA GLN A 334 13.54 -10.21 -14.77
C GLN A 334 12.98 -9.16 -13.78
N ARG A 335 13.10 -7.88 -14.08
CA ARG A 335 12.74 -6.77 -13.16
C ARG A 335 11.32 -6.91 -12.64
N SER A 336 10.39 -7.27 -13.51
CA SER A 336 8.98 -7.40 -13.13
C SER A 336 8.70 -8.62 -12.25
N GLU A 337 9.43 -9.73 -12.42
CA GLU A 337 9.29 -10.95 -11.61
C GLU A 337 9.84 -10.74 -10.20
N ILE A 338 11.03 -10.12 -10.11
CA ILE A 338 11.69 -9.80 -8.85
C ILE A 338 10.87 -8.78 -8.05
N PHE A 339 10.33 -7.76 -8.73
CA PHE A 339 9.49 -6.76 -8.09
C PHE A 339 8.17 -7.35 -7.58
N SER A 340 7.59 -8.32 -8.31
CA SER A 340 6.40 -9.05 -7.85
C SER A 340 6.69 -9.85 -6.57
N LEU A 341 7.85 -10.52 -6.49
CA LEU A 341 8.27 -11.20 -5.25
C LEU A 341 8.41 -10.22 -4.09
N TYR A 342 9.04 -9.06 -4.34
CA TYR A 342 9.19 -8.01 -3.32
C TYR A 342 7.84 -7.51 -2.81
N MET A 343 6.86 -7.31 -3.71
CA MET A 343 5.50 -6.93 -3.32
C MET A 343 4.81 -8.02 -2.50
N ILE A 344 4.98 -9.29 -2.85
CA ILE A 344 4.45 -10.41 -2.07
C ILE A 344 5.05 -10.41 -0.66
N VAL A 345 6.38 -10.25 -0.52
CA VAL A 345 7.05 -10.15 0.78
C VAL A 345 6.46 -9.01 1.60
N LEU A 346 6.29 -7.84 1.01
CA LEU A 346 5.69 -6.65 1.62
C LEU A 346 4.29 -6.96 2.18
N TYR A 347 3.41 -7.49 1.34
CA TYR A 347 2.03 -7.76 1.72
C TYR A 347 1.92 -8.89 2.75
N VAL A 348 2.66 -9.97 2.58
CA VAL A 348 2.65 -11.12 3.50
C VAL A 348 3.20 -10.70 4.87
N SER A 349 4.33 -9.98 4.92
CA SER A 349 4.91 -9.54 6.19
C SER A 349 3.99 -8.59 6.96
N GLY A 350 3.38 -7.61 6.28
CA GLY A 350 2.41 -6.69 6.90
C GLY A 350 1.17 -7.41 7.43
N SER A 351 0.62 -8.34 6.65
CA SER A 351 -0.55 -9.13 7.05
C SER A 351 -0.26 -10.07 8.22
N THR A 352 0.88 -10.78 8.17
CA THR A 352 1.30 -11.67 9.25
C THR A 352 1.50 -10.88 10.55
N ALA A 353 2.14 -9.72 10.47
CA ALA A 353 2.35 -8.85 11.61
C ALA A 353 1.02 -8.33 12.19
N ALA A 354 0.06 -7.92 11.35
CA ALA A 354 -1.26 -7.49 11.78
C ALA A 354 -2.03 -8.62 12.49
N ILE A 355 -2.05 -9.82 11.89
CA ILE A 355 -2.72 -11.01 12.47
C ILE A 355 -2.07 -11.38 13.80
N PHE A 356 -0.74 -11.37 13.88
CA PHE A 356 -0.01 -11.59 15.13
C PHE A 356 -0.44 -10.61 16.22
N PHE A 357 -0.53 -9.31 15.90
CA PHE A 357 -1.00 -8.29 16.84
C PHE A 357 -2.44 -8.57 17.32
N GLY A 358 -3.35 -8.88 16.40
CA GLY A 358 -4.73 -9.20 16.76
C GLY A 358 -4.89 -10.44 17.63
N LEU A 359 -4.12 -11.51 17.35
CA LEU A 359 -4.11 -12.72 18.16
C LEU A 359 -3.53 -12.47 19.56
N LEU A 360 -2.48 -11.65 19.64
CA LEU A 360 -1.90 -11.24 20.90
C LEU A 360 -2.91 -10.44 21.73
N ALA A 361 -3.57 -9.45 21.11
CA ALA A 361 -4.60 -8.63 21.76
C ALA A 361 -5.80 -9.46 22.24
N LYS A 362 -6.17 -10.52 21.51
CA LYS A 362 -7.20 -11.47 21.95
C LYS A 362 -6.79 -12.28 23.19
N ARG A 363 -5.51 -12.63 23.32
CA ARG A 363 -5.02 -13.50 24.41
C ARG A 363 -4.71 -12.75 25.70
N ILE A 364 -4.09 -11.60 25.62
CA ILE A 364 -3.55 -10.87 26.78
C ILE A 364 -4.17 -9.49 26.99
N GLY A 365 -5.16 -9.11 26.16
CA GLY A 365 -5.75 -7.77 26.17
C GLY A 365 -5.04 -6.78 25.23
N LEU A 366 -5.71 -5.67 24.93
CA LEU A 366 -5.22 -4.71 23.93
C LEU A 366 -4.00 -3.92 24.42
N ASP A 367 -3.99 -3.52 25.70
CA ASP A 367 -2.93 -2.70 26.30
C ASP A 367 -1.56 -3.42 26.29
N PRO A 368 -1.38 -4.58 26.93
CA PRO A 368 -0.09 -5.28 26.89
C PRO A 368 0.28 -5.73 25.46
N ALA A 369 -0.72 -6.06 24.63
CA ALA A 369 -0.45 -6.42 23.23
C ALA A 369 0.10 -5.24 22.44
N ALA A 370 -0.43 -4.03 22.63
CA ALA A 370 0.04 -2.83 21.95
C ALA A 370 1.48 -2.49 22.36
N LEU A 371 1.80 -2.57 23.67
CA LEU A 371 3.15 -2.37 24.18
C LEU A 371 4.15 -3.39 23.63
N ILE A 372 3.80 -4.68 23.67
CA ILE A 372 4.66 -5.76 23.14
C ILE A 372 4.87 -5.59 21.64
N TYR A 373 3.80 -5.27 20.88
CA TYR A 373 3.92 -5.11 19.45
C TYR A 373 4.75 -3.89 19.06
N ALA A 374 4.53 -2.74 19.72
CA ALA A 374 5.32 -1.53 19.47
C ALA A 374 6.81 -1.78 19.78
N SER A 375 7.11 -2.45 20.90
CA SER A 375 8.46 -2.86 21.28
C SER A 375 9.07 -3.85 20.27
N PHE A 376 8.27 -4.80 19.77
CA PHE A 376 8.69 -5.72 18.71
C PHE A 376 9.14 -4.99 17.45
N VAL A 377 8.37 -3.98 17.01
CA VAL A 377 8.76 -3.16 15.84
C VAL A 377 10.09 -2.42 16.08
N VAL A 378 10.30 -1.88 17.30
CA VAL A 378 11.58 -1.25 17.67
C VAL A 378 12.74 -2.24 17.55
N VAL A 379 12.58 -3.45 18.09
CA VAL A 379 13.63 -4.49 18.05
C VAL A 379 13.92 -4.93 16.61
N VAL A 380 12.89 -5.22 15.81
CA VAL A 380 13.06 -5.66 14.41
C VAL A 380 13.71 -4.56 13.58
N ALA A 381 13.35 -3.28 13.79
CA ALA A 381 13.97 -2.16 13.11
C ALA A 381 15.44 -1.98 13.51
N ALA A 382 15.78 -2.16 14.81
CA ALA A 382 17.16 -2.12 15.27
C ALA A 382 18.00 -3.27 14.68
N VAL A 383 17.45 -4.49 14.61
CA VAL A 383 18.09 -5.63 13.95
C VAL A 383 18.31 -5.34 12.47
N ALA A 384 17.29 -4.83 11.76
CA ALA A 384 17.42 -4.45 10.36
C ALA A 384 18.51 -3.38 10.15
N MET A 385 18.61 -2.40 11.06
CA MET A 385 19.65 -1.40 11.05
C MET A 385 21.05 -2.01 11.23
N ILE A 386 21.22 -2.88 12.22
CA ILE A 386 22.52 -3.56 12.49
C ILE A 386 22.95 -4.40 11.27
N VAL A 387 22.02 -5.20 10.71
CA VAL A 387 22.29 -6.01 9.52
C VAL A 387 22.66 -5.12 8.33
N THR A 388 21.93 -4.02 8.14
CA THR A 388 22.19 -3.05 7.06
C THR A 388 23.58 -2.44 7.15
N VAL A 389 24.00 -2.02 8.35
CA VAL A 389 25.32 -1.41 8.57
C VAL A 389 26.44 -2.43 8.41
N ARG A 390 26.27 -3.64 8.99
CA ARG A 390 27.29 -4.69 8.95
C ARG A 390 27.47 -5.33 7.59
N SER A 391 26.40 -5.46 6.80
CA SER A 391 26.45 -6.08 5.48
C SER A 391 27.32 -5.34 4.46
N GLY A 392 27.54 -4.03 4.64
CA GLY A 392 28.27 -3.19 3.70
C GLY A 392 27.59 -3.02 2.33
N LEU A 393 26.44 -3.66 2.11
CA LEU A 393 25.75 -3.70 0.81
C LEU A 393 25.29 -2.32 0.30
N LEU A 394 25.13 -1.35 1.22
CA LEU A 394 24.85 0.04 0.84
C LEU A 394 26.07 0.78 0.27
N ARG A 395 27.31 0.26 0.48
CA ARG A 395 28.55 0.85 0.00
C ARG A 395 28.95 0.33 -1.38
N ALA A 396 28.38 -0.78 -1.86
CA ALA A 396 28.72 -1.36 -3.14
C ALA A 396 28.46 -0.36 -4.28
N ARG A 397 29.50 -0.01 -5.02
CA ARG A 397 29.43 0.79 -6.25
C ARG A 397 28.58 0.04 -7.29
N PRO A 398 27.92 0.76 -8.22
CA PRO A 398 27.37 0.10 -9.41
C PRO A 398 28.50 -0.70 -10.06
N THR A 399 28.27 -1.99 -10.33
CA THR A 399 29.18 -2.78 -11.17
C THR A 399 29.30 -2.04 -12.48
N ALA A 400 30.52 -1.60 -12.84
CA ALA A 400 30.81 -1.06 -14.15
C ALA A 400 30.34 -2.06 -15.18
N GLY A 401 29.51 -1.62 -16.14
CA GLY A 401 29.07 -2.44 -17.24
C GLY A 401 30.27 -3.00 -18.00
N PRO A 402 30.11 -4.14 -18.71
CA PRO A 402 31.17 -4.71 -19.54
C PRO A 402 31.42 -3.77 -20.73
N GLY A 403 32.35 -2.83 -20.62
CA GLY A 403 32.63 -1.84 -21.66
C GLY A 403 33.64 -0.77 -21.26
N GLY A 404 34.43 -0.98 -20.22
CA GLY A 404 35.58 -0.12 -19.94
C GLY A 404 36.79 -0.61 -20.73
N GLU A 405 36.94 -0.16 -21.98
CA GLU A 405 38.18 -0.26 -22.71
C GLU A 405 39.27 0.42 -21.87
N ALA A 406 40.32 -0.35 -21.58
CA ALA A 406 41.54 0.18 -21.01
C ALA A 406 42.14 1.22 -21.97
N PRO A 407 42.65 2.37 -21.51
CA PRO A 407 43.36 3.30 -22.38
C PRO A 407 44.64 2.59 -22.90
N SER A 408 44.67 2.38 -24.23
CA SER A 408 45.88 1.99 -24.95
C SER A 408 46.95 3.03 -24.69
N GLY A 409 48.00 2.63 -24.00
CA GLY A 409 49.17 3.45 -23.78
C GLY A 409 49.84 3.80 -25.10
N PRO A 410 50.52 4.96 -25.22
CA PRO A 410 51.23 5.35 -26.40
C PRO A 410 52.52 4.51 -26.51
N GLY A 411 52.67 3.85 -27.69
CA GLY A 411 53.94 3.33 -28.21
C GLY A 411 54.58 4.37 -29.11
#